data_aa7cf19e2f702b02015286eb8fcd737e
#
_entry.id   aa7cf19e2f702b02015286eb8fcd737e
#
_cell.length_a   1.000
_cell.length_b   1.000
_cell.length_c   1.000
_cell.angle_alpha   90.00
_cell.angle_beta   90.00
_cell.angle_gamma   90.00
#
_symmetry.space_group_name_H-M   'P 1'
#
loop_
_entity.id
_entity.type
_entity.pdbx_description
1 polymer ?
#
loop_
_entity_poly.entity_id
_entity_poly.type
_entity_poly.pdbx_seq_one_letter_code
_entity_poly.pdbx_strand_id
1 'polypeptide(L)'
;IAFLLVFRSVISYNRFWEGRGHLGGLMENARDFARQTAFCVRLDDGPADVDRDVVEQSRKDTQAGKRTEYGDYVDATGVREDMQRMHGFRRLQMCRQLLVFWRLMIQHVRDEHGPEYVEQVMYSTAEKKVVVTPHVEELLKKKKRRPLVAISMLSWYLQQEYKSKNITYMEYLSMDNNLTQLIAGFNGVDKVHNVPIPFPYAQMISLLMSLYCFT
;
A
#
# COMPACT_ATOMS: atom_id res chain seq x y z
N ILE A 1 -14.15 38.26 23.30
CA ILE A 1 -13.23 37.14 23.55
C ILE A 1 -13.95 35.81 23.43
N ALA A 2 -15.09 35.60 24.14
CA ALA A 2 -15.84 34.33 24.08
C ALA A 2 -16.20 33.93 22.62
N PHE A 3 -16.66 34.87 21.78
CA PHE A 3 -16.97 34.62 20.39
C PHE A 3 -15.76 34.13 19.57
N LEU A 4 -14.58 34.70 19.79
CA LEU A 4 -13.34 34.30 19.09
C LEU A 4 -12.85 32.92 19.52
N LEU A 5 -13.00 32.57 20.80
CA LEU A 5 -12.67 31.23 21.29
C LEU A 5 -13.60 30.19 20.68
N VAL A 6 -14.91 30.46 20.61
CA VAL A 6 -15.87 29.58 19.94
C VAL A 6 -15.50 29.40 18.48
N PHE A 7 -15.17 30.49 17.77
CA PHE A 7 -14.82 30.43 16.35
C PHE A 7 -13.54 29.60 16.10
N ARG A 8 -12.52 29.77 16.96
CA ARG A 8 -11.29 28.98 16.91
C ARG A 8 -11.58 27.50 17.15
N SER A 9 -12.43 27.20 18.11
CA SER A 9 -12.83 25.82 18.43
C SER A 9 -13.55 25.16 17.25
N VAL A 10 -14.46 25.88 16.59
CA VAL A 10 -15.17 25.41 15.40
C VAL A 10 -14.22 25.10 14.24
N ILE A 11 -13.24 25.99 13.96
CA ILE A 11 -12.24 25.75 12.91
C ILE A 11 -11.39 24.53 13.23
N SER A 12 -10.91 24.40 14.46
CA SER A 12 -10.10 23.26 14.90
C SER A 12 -10.88 21.95 14.81
N TYR A 13 -12.15 21.98 15.20
CA TYR A 13 -13.06 20.85 15.12
C TYR A 13 -13.31 20.40 13.68
N ASN A 14 -13.59 21.37 12.77
CA ASN A 14 -13.78 21.04 11.35
C ASN A 14 -12.52 20.43 10.73
N ARG A 15 -11.33 20.93 11.06
CA ARG A 15 -10.07 20.34 10.59
C ARG A 15 -9.84 18.93 11.11
N PHE A 16 -10.16 18.69 12.37
CA PHE A 16 -10.09 17.35 12.96
C PHE A 16 -10.99 16.37 12.18
N TRP A 17 -12.25 16.78 11.88
CA TRP A 17 -13.18 15.94 11.13
C TRP A 17 -12.76 15.74 9.68
N GLU A 18 -12.22 16.77 9.01
CA GLU A 18 -11.65 16.66 7.66
C GLU A 18 -10.50 15.62 7.65
N GLY A 19 -9.56 15.74 8.56
CA GLY A 19 -8.44 14.80 8.68
C GLY A 19 -8.90 13.37 8.99
N ARG A 20 -9.89 13.22 9.89
CA ARG A 20 -10.48 11.91 10.21
C ARG A 20 -11.20 11.29 9.00
N GLY A 21 -11.88 12.11 8.20
CA GLY A 21 -12.53 11.64 6.97
C GLY A 21 -11.53 11.11 5.95
N HIS A 22 -10.43 11.83 5.71
CA HIS A 22 -9.36 11.38 4.82
C HIS A 22 -8.69 10.09 5.33
N LEU A 23 -8.47 9.98 6.64
CA LEU A 23 -7.90 8.78 7.25
C LEU A 23 -8.85 7.58 7.14
N GLY A 24 -10.15 7.81 7.32
CA GLY A 24 -11.19 6.79 7.14
C GLY A 24 -11.18 6.21 5.72
N GLY A 25 -11.20 7.08 4.71
CA GLY A 25 -11.12 6.67 3.31
C GLY A 25 -9.82 5.96 2.95
N LEU A 26 -8.68 6.38 3.52
CA LEU A 26 -7.41 5.66 3.39
C LEU A 26 -7.50 4.23 3.93
N MET A 27 -8.08 4.07 5.13
CA MET A 27 -8.22 2.74 5.75
C MET A 27 -9.15 1.83 4.95
N GLU A 28 -10.23 2.37 4.41
CA GLU A 28 -11.18 1.64 3.56
C GLU A 28 -10.49 1.14 2.29
N ASN A 29 -9.86 2.02 1.53
CA ASN A 29 -9.18 1.67 0.28
C ASN A 29 -7.99 0.73 0.51
N ALA A 30 -7.26 0.86 1.62
CA ALA A 30 -6.18 -0.05 1.98
C ALA A 30 -6.69 -1.46 2.29
N ARG A 31 -7.80 -1.58 3.02
CA ARG A 31 -8.44 -2.88 3.32
C ARG A 31 -8.96 -3.52 2.04
N ASP A 32 -9.58 -2.73 1.17
CA ASP A 32 -10.11 -3.24 -0.09
C ASP A 32 -8.98 -3.70 -1.02
N PHE A 33 -7.90 -2.95 -1.14
CA PHE A 33 -6.69 -3.36 -1.86
C PHE A 33 -6.09 -4.67 -1.29
N ALA A 34 -5.98 -4.79 0.03
CA ALA A 34 -5.47 -5.99 0.67
C ALA A 34 -6.39 -7.21 0.40
N ARG A 35 -7.71 -7.02 0.48
CA ARG A 35 -8.70 -8.04 0.14
C ARG A 35 -8.56 -8.47 -1.32
N GLN A 36 -8.49 -7.53 -2.25
CA GLN A 36 -8.31 -7.82 -3.68
C GLN A 36 -6.98 -8.53 -3.94
N THR A 37 -5.89 -8.13 -3.30
CA THR A 37 -4.60 -8.83 -3.39
C THR A 37 -4.72 -10.29 -2.96
N ALA A 38 -5.49 -10.57 -1.92
CA ALA A 38 -5.67 -11.94 -1.43
C ALA A 38 -6.52 -12.81 -2.36
N PHE A 39 -7.52 -12.24 -3.04
CA PHE A 39 -8.51 -13.01 -3.80
C PHE A 39 -8.31 -12.94 -5.32
N CYS A 40 -7.93 -11.77 -5.86
CA CYS A 40 -7.84 -11.56 -7.30
C CYS A 40 -6.49 -12.01 -7.89
N VAL A 41 -5.40 -11.84 -7.14
CA VAL A 41 -4.09 -12.32 -7.60
C VAL A 41 -4.10 -13.85 -7.58
N ARG A 42 -4.23 -14.46 -8.76
CA ARG A 42 -4.35 -15.91 -8.88
C ARG A 42 -3.05 -16.59 -8.42
N LEU A 43 -3.21 -17.70 -7.74
CA LEU A 43 -2.15 -18.68 -7.62
C LEU A 43 -2.14 -19.40 -8.97
N ASP A 44 -1.06 -19.26 -9.72
CA ASP A 44 -0.96 -19.83 -11.04
C ASP A 44 -1.12 -21.35 -10.95
N ASP A 45 -2.26 -21.88 -11.43
CA ASP A 45 -2.46 -23.33 -11.62
C ASP A 45 -1.76 -23.83 -12.89
N GLY A 46 -0.76 -23.08 -13.38
CA GLY A 46 -0.11 -23.27 -14.66
C GLY A 46 -0.74 -22.36 -15.75
N PRO A 47 -0.09 -22.21 -16.90
CA PRO A 47 -0.61 -21.38 -17.98
C PRO A 47 -2.04 -21.82 -18.33
N ALA A 48 -2.97 -20.87 -18.30
CA ALA A 48 -4.39 -21.09 -18.58
C ALA A 48 -4.67 -21.67 -19.98
N ASP A 49 -3.65 -21.74 -20.82
CA ASP A 49 -3.66 -22.25 -22.20
C ASP A 49 -3.09 -23.69 -22.30
N VAL A 50 -2.67 -24.32 -21.20
CA VAL A 50 -2.42 -25.76 -21.23
C VAL A 50 -3.77 -26.44 -21.18
N ASP A 51 -4.20 -26.90 -22.34
CA ASP A 51 -5.46 -27.61 -22.54
C ASP A 51 -5.61 -28.66 -21.44
N ARG A 52 -6.64 -28.52 -20.60
CA ARG A 52 -6.90 -29.46 -19.49
C ARG A 52 -6.94 -30.90 -19.99
N ASP A 53 -7.33 -31.05 -21.23
CA ASP A 53 -7.38 -32.36 -21.93
C ASP A 53 -5.98 -32.93 -22.14
N VAL A 54 -4.96 -32.09 -22.44
CA VAL A 54 -3.57 -32.52 -22.61
C VAL A 54 -2.95 -32.96 -21.28
N VAL A 55 -3.25 -32.24 -20.19
CA VAL A 55 -2.77 -32.61 -18.84
C VAL A 55 -3.43 -33.88 -18.35
N GLU A 56 -4.71 -34.06 -18.63
CA GLU A 56 -5.46 -35.26 -18.23
C GLU A 56 -5.05 -36.48 -19.07
N GLN A 57 -4.76 -36.27 -20.36
CA GLN A 57 -4.22 -37.30 -21.25
C GLN A 57 -2.80 -37.71 -20.80
N SER A 58 -1.93 -36.76 -20.47
CA SER A 58 -0.58 -37.02 -19.94
C SER A 58 -0.62 -37.77 -18.62
N ARG A 59 -1.60 -37.49 -17.74
CA ARG A 59 -1.82 -38.25 -16.50
C ARG A 59 -2.20 -39.71 -16.77
N LYS A 60 -3.09 -39.93 -17.74
CA LYS A 60 -3.52 -41.29 -18.15
C LYS A 60 -2.37 -42.07 -18.78
N ASP A 61 -1.56 -41.42 -19.60
CA ASP A 61 -0.39 -42.04 -20.24
C ASP A 61 0.72 -42.35 -19.24
N THR A 62 0.92 -41.54 -18.21
CA THR A 62 1.87 -41.78 -17.11
C THR A 62 1.41 -42.95 -16.22
N GLN A 63 0.10 -43.03 -15.93
CA GLN A 63 -0.48 -44.19 -15.22
C GLN A 63 -0.40 -45.51 -16.04
N ALA A 64 -0.38 -45.39 -17.37
CA ALA A 64 -0.20 -46.53 -18.28
C ALA A 64 1.25 -46.93 -18.51
N GLY A 65 2.23 -46.33 -17.81
CA GLY A 65 3.67 -46.65 -17.93
C GLY A 65 4.31 -46.24 -19.24
N LYS A 66 3.65 -45.40 -20.05
CA LYS A 66 4.22 -44.82 -21.27
C LYS A 66 5.03 -43.58 -20.90
N ARG A 67 6.36 -43.66 -21.14
CA ARG A 67 7.24 -42.50 -21.09
C ARG A 67 6.83 -41.50 -22.20
N THR A 68 6.17 -40.44 -21.87
CA THR A 68 5.92 -39.32 -22.78
C THR A 68 7.08 -38.33 -22.68
N GLU A 69 7.39 -37.59 -23.74
CA GLU A 69 8.35 -36.46 -23.74
C GLU A 69 8.06 -35.41 -22.68
N TYR A 70 6.85 -35.43 -22.11
CA TYR A 70 6.39 -34.64 -20.96
C TYR A 70 6.68 -35.28 -19.60
N GLY A 71 7.31 -36.45 -19.57
CA GLY A 71 7.64 -37.18 -18.33
C GLY A 71 8.60 -36.43 -17.40
N ASP A 72 9.43 -35.54 -17.95
CA ASP A 72 10.28 -34.64 -17.17
C ASP A 72 9.50 -33.46 -16.53
N TYR A 73 8.23 -33.26 -16.96
CA TYR A 73 7.34 -32.27 -16.35
C TYR A 73 6.58 -32.79 -15.12
N VAL A 74 6.69 -34.07 -14.80
CA VAL A 74 5.93 -34.71 -13.71
C VAL A 74 6.68 -34.66 -12.37
N ASP A 75 7.96 -34.29 -12.36
CA ASP A 75 8.57 -33.69 -11.17
C ASP A 75 8.03 -32.29 -10.85
N ALA A 76 7.00 -31.90 -11.58
CA ALA A 76 6.22 -30.68 -11.45
C ALA A 76 5.48 -30.52 -10.11
N THR A 77 5.41 -31.52 -9.26
CA THR A 77 4.90 -31.32 -7.89
C THR A 77 5.84 -30.40 -7.10
N GLY A 78 7.16 -30.58 -7.24
CA GLY A 78 8.13 -29.66 -6.63
C GLY A 78 8.10 -28.27 -7.28
N VAL A 79 8.05 -28.19 -8.62
CA VAL A 79 7.94 -26.91 -9.35
C VAL A 79 6.60 -26.24 -9.06
N ARG A 80 5.51 -26.98 -8.92
CA ARG A 80 4.18 -26.44 -8.57
C ARG A 80 4.15 -25.92 -7.13
N GLU A 81 4.75 -26.62 -6.19
CA GLU A 81 4.88 -26.14 -4.82
C GLU A 81 5.78 -24.91 -4.73
N ASP A 82 6.87 -24.85 -5.47
CA ASP A 82 7.76 -23.68 -5.51
C ASP A 82 7.09 -22.51 -6.20
N MET A 83 6.30 -22.71 -7.26
CA MET A 83 5.48 -21.67 -7.87
C MET A 83 4.39 -21.19 -6.91
N GLN A 84 3.67 -22.07 -6.24
CA GLN A 84 2.70 -21.69 -5.21
C GLN A 84 3.34 -20.92 -4.07
N ARG A 85 4.56 -21.30 -3.64
CA ARG A 85 5.36 -20.54 -2.67
C ARG A 85 5.75 -19.16 -3.20
N MET A 86 6.15 -19.06 -4.48
CA MET A 86 6.49 -17.75 -5.10
C MET A 86 5.28 -16.82 -5.24
N HIS A 87 4.11 -17.32 -5.62
CA HIS A 87 2.89 -16.51 -5.70
C HIS A 87 2.38 -16.11 -4.32
N GLY A 88 2.43 -16.99 -3.34
CA GLY A 88 2.19 -16.65 -1.94
C GLY A 88 3.17 -15.57 -1.45
N PHE A 89 4.42 -15.62 -1.89
CA PHE A 89 5.42 -14.60 -1.59
C PHE A 89 5.07 -13.24 -2.22
N ARG A 90 4.61 -13.19 -3.48
CA ARG A 90 4.23 -11.94 -4.15
C ARG A 90 3.03 -11.26 -3.48
N ARG A 91 1.97 -12.01 -3.16
CA ARG A 91 0.83 -11.50 -2.37
C ARG A 91 1.30 -10.94 -1.04
N LEU A 92 2.13 -11.68 -0.33
CA LEU A 92 2.71 -11.27 0.94
C LEU A 92 3.55 -10.01 0.78
N GLN A 93 4.31 -9.89 -0.32
CA GLN A 93 5.11 -8.70 -0.62
C GLN A 93 4.25 -7.46 -0.87
N MET A 94 3.14 -7.59 -1.60
CA MET A 94 2.19 -6.48 -1.79
C MET A 94 1.57 -6.05 -0.45
N CYS A 95 1.15 -7.00 0.39
CA CYS A 95 0.63 -6.69 1.73
C CYS A 95 1.71 -6.03 2.62
N ARG A 96 2.96 -6.49 2.54
CA ARG A 96 4.10 -5.86 3.26
C ARG A 96 4.34 -4.43 2.80
N GLN A 97 4.29 -4.16 1.49
CA GLN A 97 4.45 -2.80 0.97
C GLN A 97 3.30 -1.88 1.42
N LEU A 98 2.09 -2.41 1.54
CA LEU A 98 0.96 -1.66 2.11
C LEU A 98 1.21 -1.29 3.58
N LEU A 99 1.78 -2.19 4.38
CA LEU A 99 2.19 -1.91 5.76
C LEU A 99 3.34 -0.87 5.82
N VAL A 100 4.29 -0.95 4.89
CA VAL A 100 5.35 0.06 4.74
C VAL A 100 4.74 1.43 4.46
N PHE A 101 3.77 1.52 3.54
CA PHE A 101 3.05 2.77 3.26
C PHE A 101 2.44 3.35 4.55
N TRP A 102 1.74 2.54 5.36
CA TRP A 102 1.13 3.00 6.61
C TRP A 102 2.15 3.51 7.62
N ARG A 103 3.27 2.81 7.80
CA ARG A 103 4.34 3.26 8.69
C ARG A 103 4.94 4.59 8.23
N LEU A 104 5.24 4.70 6.93
CA LEU A 104 5.79 5.93 6.36
C LEU A 104 4.80 7.10 6.44
N MET A 105 3.49 6.84 6.31
CA MET A 105 2.46 7.86 6.48
C MET A 105 2.41 8.36 7.92
N ILE A 106 2.47 7.46 8.91
CA ILE A 106 2.50 7.84 10.34
C ILE A 106 3.75 8.68 10.63
N GLN A 107 4.92 8.27 10.13
CA GLN A 107 6.16 9.02 10.29
C GLN A 107 6.08 10.39 9.62
N HIS A 108 5.49 10.48 8.43
CA HIS A 108 5.29 11.75 7.73
C HIS A 108 4.43 12.73 8.53
N VAL A 109 3.31 12.26 9.10
CA VAL A 109 2.42 13.10 9.94
C VAL A 109 3.06 13.49 11.26
N ARG A 110 4.05 12.72 11.74
CA ARG A 110 4.81 13.04 12.97
C ARG A 110 6.05 13.89 12.73
N ASP A 111 6.30 14.32 11.48
CA ASP A 111 7.52 15.01 11.06
C ASP A 111 8.83 14.23 11.33
N GLU A 112 8.75 12.90 11.36
CA GLU A 112 9.86 11.99 11.58
C GLU A 112 10.61 11.76 10.26
N HIS A 113 11.49 12.68 9.86
CA HIS A 113 12.14 12.68 8.55
C HIS A 113 13.57 12.16 8.54
N GLY A 114 14.14 11.81 9.69
CA GLY A 114 15.52 11.30 9.81
C GLY A 114 15.75 9.98 9.07
N PRO A 115 17.01 9.66 8.70
CA PRO A 115 17.36 8.39 8.07
C PRO A 115 17.14 7.19 9.00
N GLU A 116 17.26 7.38 10.32
CA GLU A 116 17.03 6.40 11.37
C GLU A 116 15.60 5.82 11.34
N TYR A 117 14.62 6.65 10.97
CA TYR A 117 13.23 6.22 10.86
C TYR A 117 12.98 5.30 9.64
N VAL A 118 13.79 5.42 8.60
CA VAL A 118 13.70 4.51 7.44
C VAL A 118 14.10 3.10 7.85
N GLU A 119 15.12 2.94 8.67
CA GLU A 119 15.56 1.64 9.17
C GLU A 119 14.46 0.94 9.98
N GLN A 120 13.71 1.68 10.79
CA GLN A 120 12.59 1.12 11.56
C GLN A 120 11.46 0.57 10.67
N VAL A 121 11.28 1.13 9.47
CA VAL A 121 10.27 0.67 8.51
C VAL A 121 10.75 -0.55 7.74
N MET A 122 12.07 -0.65 7.53
CA MET A 122 12.67 -1.70 6.70
C MET A 122 12.62 -3.08 7.31
N TYR A 123 12.63 -3.16 8.64
CA TYR A 123 12.66 -4.44 9.35
C TYR A 123 11.29 -4.75 9.95
N SER A 124 10.76 -5.94 9.68
CA SER A 124 9.62 -6.46 10.43
C SER A 124 10.07 -6.72 11.87
N THR A 125 9.38 -6.12 12.83
CA THR A 125 9.69 -6.23 14.27
C THR A 125 9.62 -7.67 14.78
N ALA A 126 8.79 -8.53 14.14
CA ALA A 126 8.60 -9.93 14.55
C ALA A 126 9.63 -10.90 13.96
N GLU A 127 10.11 -10.64 12.73
CA GLU A 127 10.91 -11.65 12.00
C GLU A 127 12.33 -11.17 11.65
N LYS A 128 12.72 -9.94 11.99
CA LYS A 128 13.99 -9.28 11.58
C LYS A 128 14.29 -9.43 10.07
N LYS A 129 13.27 -9.67 9.26
CA LYS A 129 13.41 -9.80 7.81
C LYS A 129 13.30 -8.44 7.14
N VAL A 130 14.20 -8.18 6.22
CA VAL A 130 14.19 -6.99 5.34
C VAL A 130 12.90 -7.02 4.50
N VAL A 131 12.06 -6.00 4.69
CA VAL A 131 10.78 -5.86 3.96
C VAL A 131 10.97 -5.09 2.65
N VAL A 132 12.07 -4.36 2.54
CA VAL A 132 12.34 -3.41 1.46
C VAL A 132 13.71 -3.69 0.84
N THR A 133 13.81 -3.63 -0.49
CA THR A 133 15.09 -3.81 -1.18
C THR A 133 16.05 -2.63 -0.93
N PRO A 134 17.40 -2.82 -0.99
CA PRO A 134 18.37 -1.75 -0.77
C PRO A 134 18.18 -0.52 -1.68
N HIS A 135 17.74 -0.76 -2.91
CA HIS A 135 17.45 0.33 -3.86
C HIS A 135 16.28 1.21 -3.38
N VAL A 136 15.21 0.59 -2.86
CA VAL A 136 14.06 1.34 -2.31
C VAL A 136 14.44 2.08 -1.03
N GLU A 137 15.33 1.51 -0.20
CA GLU A 137 15.91 2.19 0.96
C GLU A 137 16.57 3.51 0.58
N GLU A 138 17.43 3.48 -0.45
CA GLU A 138 18.11 4.67 -0.94
C GLU A 138 17.11 5.73 -1.44
N LEU A 139 16.05 5.31 -2.15
CA LEU A 139 14.97 6.19 -2.59
C LEU A 139 14.21 6.80 -1.41
N LEU A 140 13.92 6.02 -0.37
CA LEU A 140 13.24 6.49 0.83
C LEU A 140 14.09 7.49 1.62
N LYS A 141 15.42 7.31 1.67
CA LYS A 141 16.34 8.26 2.32
C LYS A 141 16.40 9.60 1.59
N LYS A 142 16.30 9.60 0.26
CA LYS A 142 16.40 10.81 -0.60
C LYS A 142 15.11 11.61 -0.71
N LYS A 143 13.93 10.99 -0.55
CA LYS A 143 12.62 11.61 -0.83
C LYS A 143 11.95 12.15 0.43
N LYS A 144 11.40 13.38 0.35
CA LYS A 144 10.59 13.97 1.44
C LYS A 144 9.23 13.31 1.57
N ARG A 145 8.55 12.98 0.46
CA ARG A 145 7.23 12.34 0.44
C ARG A 145 7.37 10.82 0.33
N ARG A 146 7.95 10.21 1.34
CA ARG A 146 8.22 8.77 1.43
C ARG A 146 7.01 7.88 1.20
N PRO A 147 5.79 8.20 1.69
CA PRO A 147 4.61 7.35 1.46
C PRO A 147 4.29 7.14 -0.02
N LEU A 148 4.50 8.16 -0.87
CA LEU A 148 4.27 8.04 -2.32
C LEU A 148 5.23 7.04 -2.99
N VAL A 149 6.45 6.89 -2.46
CA VAL A 149 7.39 5.87 -2.95
C VAL A 149 6.84 4.47 -2.71
N ALA A 150 6.25 4.22 -1.54
CA ALA A 150 5.64 2.92 -1.23
C ALA A 150 4.45 2.62 -2.16
N ILE A 151 3.61 3.61 -2.48
CA ILE A 151 2.50 3.43 -3.43
C ILE A 151 3.03 3.17 -4.84
N SER A 152 4.08 3.87 -5.28
CA SER A 152 4.71 3.62 -6.59
C SER A 152 5.24 2.20 -6.69
N MET A 153 5.79 1.65 -5.61
CA MET A 153 6.21 0.25 -5.56
C MET A 153 5.01 -0.71 -5.64
N LEU A 154 3.89 -0.41 -4.97
CA LEU A 154 2.66 -1.19 -5.08
C LEU A 154 2.13 -1.19 -6.51
N SER A 155 2.10 -0.03 -7.19
CA SER A 155 1.71 0.09 -8.59
C SER A 155 2.62 -0.74 -9.50
N TRP A 156 3.93 -0.76 -9.22
CA TRP A 156 4.87 -1.58 -9.96
C TRP A 156 4.60 -3.09 -9.79
N TYR A 157 4.37 -3.55 -8.55
CA TYR A 157 4.01 -4.95 -8.29
C TYR A 157 2.70 -5.33 -9.00
N LEU A 158 1.68 -4.47 -8.90
CA LEU A 158 0.40 -4.67 -9.56
C LEU A 158 0.55 -4.79 -11.08
N GLN A 159 1.39 -3.94 -11.70
CA GLN A 159 1.69 -4.02 -13.12
C GLN A 159 2.41 -5.32 -13.50
N GLN A 160 3.31 -5.83 -12.64
CA GLN A 160 3.96 -7.12 -12.88
C GLN A 160 2.96 -8.28 -12.85
N GLU A 161 2.02 -8.29 -11.88
CA GLU A 161 0.97 -9.31 -11.82
C GLU A 161 0.05 -9.27 -13.05
N TYR A 162 -0.27 -8.08 -13.55
CA TYR A 162 -1.03 -7.94 -14.79
C TYR A 162 -0.25 -8.46 -16.01
N LYS A 163 1.03 -8.10 -16.15
CA LYS A 163 1.90 -8.59 -17.24
C LYS A 163 2.08 -10.10 -17.19
N SER A 164 2.13 -10.68 -16.01
CA SER A 164 2.19 -12.14 -15.81
C SER A 164 0.85 -12.83 -16.01
N LYS A 165 -0.21 -12.12 -16.39
CA LYS A 165 -1.59 -12.61 -16.57
C LYS A 165 -2.21 -13.24 -15.28
N ASN A 166 -1.66 -12.92 -14.11
CA ASN A 166 -2.15 -13.42 -12.82
C ASN A 166 -3.44 -12.70 -12.38
N ILE A 167 -3.73 -11.55 -13.00
CA ILE A 167 -4.95 -10.77 -12.79
C ILE A 167 -5.53 -10.37 -14.14
N THR A 168 -6.85 -10.27 -14.20
CA THR A 168 -7.55 -9.76 -15.37
C THR A 168 -7.43 -8.23 -15.46
N TYR A 169 -7.70 -7.68 -16.63
CA TYR A 169 -7.70 -6.22 -16.85
C TYR A 169 -8.68 -5.49 -15.93
N MET A 170 -9.86 -6.05 -15.68
CA MET A 170 -10.86 -5.45 -14.80
C MET A 170 -10.41 -5.45 -13.34
N GLU A 171 -9.79 -6.53 -12.89
CA GLU A 171 -9.19 -6.63 -11.56
C GLU A 171 -8.04 -5.63 -11.40
N TYR A 172 -7.16 -5.52 -12.41
CA TYR A 172 -6.10 -4.52 -12.44
C TYR A 172 -6.65 -3.11 -12.30
N LEU A 173 -7.66 -2.71 -13.09
CA LEU A 173 -8.27 -1.39 -13.00
C LEU A 173 -8.89 -1.11 -11.62
N SER A 174 -9.56 -2.10 -11.05
CA SER A 174 -10.16 -1.97 -9.71
C SER A 174 -9.09 -1.75 -8.64
N MET A 175 -8.00 -2.51 -8.69
CA MET A 175 -6.89 -2.38 -7.74
C MET A 175 -6.11 -1.07 -7.94
N ASP A 176 -5.88 -0.63 -9.18
CA ASP A 176 -5.21 0.62 -9.51
C ASP A 176 -6.03 1.84 -9.06
N ASN A 177 -7.36 1.75 -9.16
CA ASN A 177 -8.26 2.78 -8.60
C ASN A 177 -8.09 2.90 -7.08
N ASN A 178 -7.98 1.78 -6.35
CA ASN A 178 -7.73 1.82 -4.91
C ASN A 178 -6.38 2.48 -4.59
N LEU A 179 -5.33 2.22 -5.37
CA LEU A 179 -4.04 2.92 -5.21
C LEU A 179 -4.15 4.41 -5.47
N THR A 180 -4.93 4.81 -6.48
CA THR A 180 -5.22 6.23 -6.77
C THR A 180 -5.97 6.89 -5.61
N GLN A 181 -6.94 6.22 -5.01
CA GLN A 181 -7.65 6.70 -3.83
C GLN A 181 -6.74 6.79 -2.59
N LEU A 182 -5.76 5.89 -2.45
CA LEU A 182 -4.74 5.99 -1.40
C LEU A 182 -3.88 7.25 -1.58
N ILE A 183 -3.51 7.61 -2.81
CA ILE A 183 -2.78 8.86 -3.10
C ILE A 183 -3.65 10.06 -2.75
N ALA A 184 -4.93 10.07 -3.15
CA ALA A 184 -5.86 11.14 -2.85
C ALA A 184 -6.06 11.32 -1.33
N GLY A 185 -6.26 10.24 -0.61
CA GLY A 185 -6.37 10.25 0.84
C GLY A 185 -5.10 10.75 1.54
N PHE A 186 -3.92 10.29 1.10
CA PHE A 186 -2.64 10.81 1.60
C PHE A 186 -2.50 12.31 1.36
N ASN A 187 -2.80 12.80 0.16
CA ASN A 187 -2.75 14.24 -0.13
C ASN A 187 -3.74 15.03 0.73
N GLY A 188 -4.90 14.47 1.05
CA GLY A 188 -5.86 15.07 1.99
C GLY A 188 -5.29 15.19 3.40
N VAL A 189 -4.67 14.14 3.92
CA VAL A 189 -4.00 14.15 5.23
C VAL A 189 -2.83 15.13 5.24
N ASP A 190 -1.97 15.12 4.21
CA ASP A 190 -0.83 16.01 4.03
C ASP A 190 -1.28 17.48 3.98
N LYS A 191 -2.38 17.77 3.29
CA LYS A 191 -3.00 19.12 3.27
C LYS A 191 -3.42 19.56 4.67
N VAL A 192 -4.13 18.73 5.42
CA VAL A 192 -4.56 19.07 6.79
C VAL A 192 -3.36 19.27 7.71
N HIS A 193 -2.29 18.49 7.54
CA HIS A 193 -1.07 18.60 8.32
C HIS A 193 -0.28 19.88 8.00
N ASN A 194 -0.06 20.17 6.71
CA ASN A 194 0.83 21.27 6.26
C ASN A 194 0.17 22.64 6.14
N VAL A 195 -1.17 22.74 6.13
CA VAL A 195 -1.86 24.02 6.04
C VAL A 195 -2.12 24.57 7.45
N PRO A 196 -1.34 25.53 7.94
CA PRO A 196 -1.57 26.14 9.24
C PRO A 196 -2.90 26.92 9.25
N ILE A 197 -3.39 27.24 10.44
CA ILE A 197 -4.51 28.20 10.59
C ILE A 197 -4.09 29.50 9.87
N PRO A 198 -4.96 30.09 9.03
CA PRO A 198 -4.61 31.30 8.27
C PRO A 198 -3.99 32.35 9.20
N PHE A 199 -2.77 32.79 8.85
CA PHE A 199 -1.96 33.71 9.64
C PHE A 199 -2.72 34.99 10.06
N PRO A 200 -3.53 35.66 9.20
CA PRO A 200 -4.34 36.81 9.59
C PRO A 200 -5.29 36.53 10.74
N TYR A 201 -5.77 35.28 10.84
CA TYR A 201 -6.68 34.86 11.91
C TYR A 201 -5.97 34.73 13.25
N ALA A 202 -4.78 34.15 13.25
CA ALA A 202 -3.95 34.04 14.45
C ALA A 202 -3.54 35.43 14.96
N GLN A 203 -3.17 36.33 14.04
CA GLN A 203 -2.85 37.72 14.39
C GLN A 203 -4.05 38.46 14.96
N MET A 204 -5.23 38.37 14.36
CA MET A 204 -6.43 39.02 14.85
C MET A 204 -6.79 38.57 16.27
N ILE A 205 -6.70 37.27 16.55
CA ILE A 205 -6.94 36.71 17.89
C ILE A 205 -5.91 37.29 18.88
N SER A 206 -4.62 37.29 18.51
CA SER A 206 -3.54 37.79 19.36
C SER A 206 -3.71 39.28 19.68
N LEU A 207 -4.10 40.09 18.69
CA LEU A 207 -4.33 41.53 18.82
C LEU A 207 -5.51 41.79 19.72
N LEU A 208 -6.63 41.06 19.56
CA LEU A 208 -7.82 41.21 20.40
C LEU A 208 -7.58 40.75 21.85
N MET A 209 -6.78 39.67 22.05
CA MET A 209 -6.34 39.23 23.37
C MET A 209 -5.48 40.31 24.05
N SER A 210 -4.53 40.90 23.32
CA SER A 210 -3.70 41.97 23.82
C SER A 210 -4.54 43.20 24.21
N LEU A 211 -5.46 43.68 23.35
CA LEU A 211 -6.36 44.79 23.68
C LEU A 211 -7.20 44.51 24.92
N TYR A 212 -7.68 43.29 25.11
CA TYR A 212 -8.45 42.92 26.31
C TYR A 212 -7.61 42.91 27.57
N CYS A 213 -6.33 42.50 27.50
CA CYS A 213 -5.45 42.48 28.67
C CYS A 213 -4.99 43.91 29.12
N PHE A 214 -5.08 44.89 28.20
CA PHE A 214 -4.71 46.29 28.48
C PHE A 214 -5.90 47.18 28.83
N THR A 215 -7.11 46.67 28.80
CA THR A 215 -8.34 47.38 29.24
C THR A 215 -8.78 46.90 30.61
#